data_bc6b9fa7a79fe78b3b716198587cbc24
#
_entry.id   bc6b9fa7a79fe78b3b716198587cbc24
#
_cell.length_a   1.000
_cell.length_b   1.000
_cell.length_c   1.000
_cell.angle_alpha   90.00
_cell.angle_beta   90.00
_cell.angle_gamma   90.00
#
_symmetry.space_group_name_H-M   'P 1'
#
loop_
_entity.id
_entity.type
_entity.pdbx_description
1 polymer ?
#
loop_
_entity_poly.entity_id
_entity_poly.type
_entity_poly.pdbx_seq_one_letter_code
_entity_poly.pdbx_strand_id
1 'polypeptide(L)'
;MIDMKLVEMLHLELEPVGIFFGNTTAKSDLDASPDKRNCVVPFVLAAAKGKITSMDETGCTCPGGAVGACFGDGFTRLNPNIHMMLSQGLGDKAPEGAPPMVKEGERFFCDSNIAMKWRQNMPFSDKAYPRIVFAPLSRW
;
A
#
# COMPACT_ATOMS: atom_id res chain seq x y z
N MET A 1 -0.01 -6.77 -27.45
CA MET A 1 1.38 -7.19 -27.08
C MET A 1 2.09 -5.93 -26.65
N ILE A 2 2.41 -5.80 -25.36
CA ILE A 2 3.10 -4.61 -24.85
C ILE A 2 4.55 -4.69 -25.32
N ASP A 3 5.02 -3.57 -25.88
CA ASP A 3 6.37 -3.50 -26.46
C ASP A 3 7.42 -3.52 -25.34
N MET A 4 8.11 -4.65 -25.19
CA MET A 4 9.21 -4.84 -24.20
C MET A 4 10.43 -3.94 -24.52
N LYS A 5 10.43 -3.22 -25.65
CA LYS A 5 11.49 -2.26 -25.97
C LYS A 5 11.72 -1.23 -24.87
N LEU A 6 10.67 -0.85 -24.12
CA LEU A 6 10.82 0.10 -23.03
C LEU A 6 11.76 -0.44 -21.91
N VAL A 7 11.65 -1.72 -21.60
CA VAL A 7 12.51 -2.39 -20.60
C VAL A 7 13.97 -2.37 -21.05
N GLU A 8 14.20 -2.70 -22.33
CA GLU A 8 15.53 -2.72 -22.94
C GLU A 8 16.11 -1.31 -23.03
N MET A 9 15.34 -0.35 -23.53
CA MET A 9 15.78 1.05 -23.70
C MET A 9 16.14 1.74 -22.38
N LEU A 10 15.41 1.43 -21.31
CA LEU A 10 15.62 2.00 -19.98
C LEU A 10 16.58 1.16 -19.12
N HIS A 11 17.10 0.05 -19.63
CA HIS A 11 17.97 -0.87 -18.89
C HIS A 11 17.39 -1.26 -17.52
N LEU A 12 16.08 -1.56 -17.48
CA LEU A 12 15.42 -1.91 -16.23
C LEU A 12 15.82 -3.30 -15.77
N GLU A 13 16.27 -3.41 -14.51
CA GLU A 13 16.59 -4.70 -13.88
C GLU A 13 15.33 -5.51 -13.54
N LEU A 14 14.22 -4.82 -13.32
CA LEU A 14 12.93 -5.41 -13.00
C LEU A 14 11.89 -5.01 -14.05
N GLU A 15 10.97 -5.92 -14.30
CA GLU A 15 9.90 -5.69 -15.25
C GLU A 15 8.89 -4.66 -14.71
N PRO A 16 8.41 -3.72 -15.56
CA PRO A 16 7.32 -2.82 -15.18
C PRO A 16 6.07 -3.60 -14.77
N VAL A 17 5.40 -3.10 -13.74
CA VAL A 17 4.19 -3.72 -13.18
C VAL A 17 2.96 -2.92 -13.57
N GLY A 18 2.01 -3.59 -14.18
CA GLY A 18 0.68 -3.06 -14.38
C GLY A 18 -0.18 -3.25 -13.12
N ILE A 19 -1.06 -2.29 -12.86
CA ILE A 19 -1.99 -2.32 -11.72
C ILE A 19 -3.42 -2.29 -12.25
N PHE A 20 -4.20 -3.30 -11.89
CA PHE A 20 -5.62 -3.39 -12.20
C PHE A 20 -6.47 -3.17 -10.97
N PHE A 21 -7.46 -2.31 -11.11
CA PHE A 21 -8.49 -2.08 -10.12
C PHE A 21 -9.81 -2.68 -10.56
N GLY A 22 -10.44 -3.51 -9.75
CA GLY A 22 -11.78 -4.01 -10.01
C GLY A 22 -11.93 -5.52 -9.85
N ASN A 23 -13.07 -6.02 -10.32
CA ASN A 23 -13.36 -7.46 -10.37
C ASN A 23 -12.62 -8.09 -11.55
N THR A 24 -11.52 -8.73 -11.27
CA THR A 24 -10.85 -9.57 -12.26
C THR A 24 -10.91 -11.03 -11.82
N THR A 25 -11.19 -11.91 -12.78
CA THR A 25 -11.12 -13.36 -12.61
C THR A 25 -9.72 -13.90 -12.85
N ALA A 26 -8.74 -13.01 -13.11
CA ALA A 26 -7.37 -13.42 -13.32
C ALA A 26 -6.86 -14.23 -12.10
N LYS A 27 -6.38 -15.44 -12.39
CA LYS A 27 -5.76 -16.30 -11.39
C LYS A 27 -4.44 -15.68 -10.96
N SER A 28 -4.31 -15.39 -9.67
CA SER A 28 -3.06 -14.89 -9.08
C SER A 28 -2.18 -16.05 -8.63
N ASP A 29 -0.87 -15.82 -8.68
CA ASP A 29 0.14 -16.73 -8.14
C ASP A 29 0.31 -16.51 -6.62
N LEU A 30 -0.09 -15.32 -6.12
CA LEU A 30 0.01 -14.94 -4.72
C LEU A 30 -1.12 -13.97 -4.35
N ASP A 31 -1.95 -14.36 -3.40
CA ASP A 31 -3.00 -13.53 -2.81
C ASP A 31 -2.61 -13.06 -1.41
N ALA A 32 -3.01 -11.83 -1.06
CA ALA A 32 -2.87 -11.34 0.29
C ALA A 32 -3.85 -12.07 1.23
N SER A 33 -3.33 -12.61 2.34
CA SER A 33 -4.15 -13.27 3.35
C SER A 33 -4.51 -12.30 4.47
N PRO A 34 -5.76 -12.25 4.94
CA PRO A 34 -6.17 -11.39 6.06
C PRO A 34 -5.49 -11.77 7.38
N ASP A 35 -5.01 -13.00 7.51
CA ASP A 35 -4.35 -13.50 8.73
C ASP A 35 -2.89 -13.05 8.88
N LYS A 36 -2.37 -12.32 7.90
CA LYS A 36 -0.97 -11.87 7.88
C LYS A 36 -0.89 -10.35 7.75
N ARG A 37 0.19 -9.77 8.27
CA ARG A 37 0.52 -8.38 7.97
C ARG A 37 0.99 -8.28 6.52
N ASN A 38 0.20 -7.61 5.69
CA ASN A 38 0.49 -7.42 4.29
C ASN A 38 0.65 -5.94 3.96
N CYS A 39 1.80 -5.61 3.37
CA CYS A 39 2.07 -4.32 2.74
C CYS A 39 1.95 -4.49 1.22
N VAL A 40 1.55 -3.44 0.52
CA VAL A 40 1.47 -3.44 -0.95
C VAL A 40 2.83 -3.69 -1.61
N VAL A 41 3.91 -3.17 -1.02
CA VAL A 41 5.25 -3.22 -1.61
C VAL A 41 5.75 -4.64 -1.95
N PRO A 42 5.68 -5.63 -1.05
CA PRO A 42 6.08 -7.01 -1.39
C PRO A 42 5.30 -7.61 -2.56
N PHE A 43 4.02 -7.25 -2.73
CA PHE A 43 3.18 -7.72 -3.83
C PHE A 43 3.60 -7.10 -5.16
N VAL A 44 3.87 -5.79 -5.18
CA VAL A 44 4.44 -5.10 -6.35
C VAL A 44 5.80 -5.67 -6.73
N LEU A 45 6.68 -5.90 -5.75
CA LEU A 45 8.00 -6.49 -6.00
C LEU A 45 7.91 -7.94 -6.52
N ALA A 46 6.96 -8.73 -6.02
CA ALA A 46 6.74 -10.08 -6.54
C ALA A 46 6.22 -10.04 -7.98
N ALA A 47 5.37 -9.04 -8.31
CA ALA A 47 4.91 -8.84 -9.67
C ALA A 47 6.06 -8.40 -10.60
N ALA A 48 6.91 -7.49 -10.17
CA ALA A 48 8.10 -7.09 -10.94
C ALA A 48 9.08 -8.25 -11.21
N LYS A 49 8.98 -9.32 -10.42
CA LYS A 49 9.73 -10.58 -10.58
C LYS A 49 8.96 -11.68 -11.32
N GLY A 50 7.91 -11.31 -12.06
CA GLY A 50 7.19 -12.21 -12.96
C GLY A 50 5.95 -12.89 -12.38
N LYS A 51 5.53 -12.61 -11.14
CA LYS A 51 4.32 -13.19 -10.54
C LYS A 51 3.09 -12.32 -10.80
N ILE A 52 1.91 -12.93 -10.92
CA ILE A 52 0.65 -12.22 -10.78
C ILE A 52 0.26 -12.25 -9.30
N THR A 53 0.09 -11.08 -8.69
CA THR A 53 -0.26 -10.98 -7.27
C THR A 53 -1.54 -10.20 -7.09
N SER A 54 -2.26 -10.45 -6.01
CA SER A 54 -3.49 -9.72 -5.75
C SER A 54 -3.71 -9.41 -4.27
N MET A 55 -4.52 -8.39 -4.05
CA MET A 55 -4.89 -7.92 -2.72
C MET A 55 -6.30 -7.37 -2.75
N ASP A 56 -7.07 -7.64 -1.73
CA ASP A 56 -8.36 -7.03 -1.45
C ASP A 56 -8.29 -6.16 -0.19
N GLU A 57 -9.42 -5.56 0.18
CA GLU A 57 -9.52 -4.72 1.36
C GLU A 57 -9.15 -5.48 2.65
N THR A 58 -9.56 -6.74 2.77
CA THR A 58 -9.34 -7.55 3.97
C THR A 58 -7.89 -8.01 4.09
N GLY A 59 -7.26 -8.31 2.96
CA GLY A 59 -5.85 -8.69 2.89
C GLY A 59 -4.89 -7.52 3.05
N CYS A 60 -5.34 -6.28 2.83
CA CYS A 60 -4.50 -5.09 2.98
C CYS A 60 -4.50 -4.59 4.43
N THR A 61 -3.43 -4.84 5.16
CA THR A 61 -3.27 -4.39 6.56
C THR A 61 -2.38 -3.16 6.73
N CYS A 62 -1.86 -2.62 5.63
CA CYS A 62 -1.06 -1.39 5.62
C CYS A 62 -1.98 -0.18 5.41
N PRO A 63 -2.04 0.81 6.35
CA PRO A 63 -2.92 1.97 6.21
C PRO A 63 -2.69 2.77 4.93
N GLY A 64 -1.43 3.11 4.62
CA GLY A 64 -1.08 3.82 3.40
C GLY A 64 -1.32 2.99 2.14
N GLY A 65 -1.06 1.67 2.21
CA GLY A 65 -1.38 0.74 1.14
C GLY A 65 -2.88 0.67 0.84
N ALA A 66 -3.73 0.64 1.87
CA ALA A 66 -5.17 0.62 1.70
C ALA A 66 -5.70 1.89 1.02
N VAL A 67 -5.18 3.07 1.42
CA VAL A 67 -5.53 4.35 0.78
C VAL A 67 -5.06 4.37 -0.68
N GLY A 68 -3.80 4.04 -0.94
CA GLY A 68 -3.23 4.02 -2.30
C GLY A 68 -3.88 2.97 -3.21
N ALA A 69 -4.40 1.91 -2.63
CA ALA A 69 -5.13 0.85 -3.32
C ALA A 69 -6.63 1.15 -3.53
N CYS A 70 -7.08 2.34 -3.14
CA CYS A 70 -8.50 2.73 -3.19
C CYS A 70 -9.43 1.82 -2.38
N PHE A 71 -8.95 1.28 -1.25
CA PHE A 71 -9.75 0.53 -0.28
C PHE A 71 -10.36 1.42 0.80
N GLY A 72 -10.71 2.65 0.46
CA GLY A 72 -11.32 3.63 1.37
C GLY A 72 -10.32 4.26 2.35
N ASP A 73 -10.85 4.74 3.50
CA ASP A 73 -10.02 5.36 4.56
C ASP A 73 -9.26 4.31 5.39
N GLY A 74 -8.18 3.81 4.81
CA GLY A 74 -7.29 2.87 5.48
C GLY A 74 -6.63 3.45 6.75
N PHE A 75 -6.48 4.77 6.83
CA PHE A 75 -5.90 5.41 8.01
C PHE A 75 -6.84 5.30 9.21
N THR A 76 -8.12 5.63 9.06
CA THR A 76 -9.08 5.49 10.17
C THR A 76 -9.25 4.03 10.58
N ARG A 77 -9.36 3.14 9.61
CA ARG A 77 -9.62 1.71 9.85
C ARG A 77 -8.43 0.99 10.50
N LEU A 78 -7.22 1.23 10.01
CA LEU A 78 -6.03 0.44 10.37
C LEU A 78 -5.07 1.17 11.32
N ASN A 79 -5.07 2.49 11.32
CA ASN A 79 -4.22 3.30 12.22
C ASN A 79 -4.86 4.67 12.51
N PRO A 80 -5.79 4.76 13.47
CA PRO A 80 -6.45 6.02 13.81
C PRO A 80 -5.47 7.10 14.32
N ASN A 81 -4.29 6.69 14.81
CA ASN A 81 -3.26 7.59 15.32
C ASN A 81 -2.15 7.90 14.28
N ILE A 82 -2.44 7.71 12.99
CA ILE A 82 -1.45 7.93 11.92
C ILE A 82 -0.82 9.34 11.98
N HIS A 83 -1.59 10.37 12.37
CA HIS A 83 -1.12 11.74 12.51
C HIS A 83 -0.02 11.88 13.57
N MET A 84 -0.12 11.12 14.67
CA MET A 84 0.92 11.06 15.71
C MET A 84 2.16 10.36 15.18
N MET A 85 1.98 9.22 14.50
CA MET A 85 3.08 8.48 13.88
C MET A 85 3.84 9.34 12.85
N LEU A 86 3.13 10.09 12.01
CA LEU A 86 3.75 10.93 10.98
C LEU A 86 4.41 12.21 11.52
N SER A 87 4.20 12.56 12.78
CA SER A 87 4.78 13.76 13.42
C SER A 87 5.66 13.42 14.60
N GLN A 88 5.10 13.21 15.77
CA GLN A 88 5.81 13.14 17.04
C GLN A 88 5.86 11.75 17.68
N GLY A 89 5.11 10.79 17.13
CA GLY A 89 4.98 9.45 17.71
C GLY A 89 4.10 9.41 18.97
N LEU A 90 4.04 8.23 19.58
CA LEU A 90 3.22 7.97 20.77
C LEU A 90 4.03 8.04 22.07
N GLY A 91 5.36 8.15 21.99
CA GLY A 91 6.25 8.16 23.15
C GLY A 91 6.02 6.95 24.07
N ASP A 92 5.87 7.22 25.37
CA ASP A 92 5.63 6.18 26.39
C ASP A 92 4.25 5.50 26.26
N LYS A 93 3.33 6.06 25.46
CA LYS A 93 2.03 5.45 25.16
C LYS A 93 2.08 4.43 24.03
N ALA A 94 3.23 4.27 23.39
CA ALA A 94 3.40 3.28 22.35
C ALA A 94 3.32 1.87 22.95
N PRO A 95 2.67 0.91 22.26
CA PRO A 95 2.63 -0.47 22.70
C PRO A 95 4.03 -1.03 22.89
N GLU A 96 4.18 -1.97 23.84
CA GLU A 96 5.43 -2.70 24.02
C GLU A 96 5.84 -3.37 22.71
N GLY A 97 7.11 -3.28 22.35
CA GLY A 97 7.61 -3.82 21.08
C GLY A 97 7.25 -2.98 19.84
N ALA A 98 6.59 -1.81 20.00
CA ALA A 98 6.31 -0.94 18.88
C ALA A 98 7.61 -0.49 18.18
N PRO A 99 7.62 -0.42 16.83
CA PRO A 99 8.78 0.04 16.08
C PRO A 99 9.09 1.52 16.36
N PRO A 100 10.34 1.98 16.15
CA PRO A 100 10.75 3.35 16.42
C PRO A 100 9.82 4.41 15.84
N MET A 101 9.36 4.24 14.59
CA MET A 101 8.42 5.17 13.94
C MET A 101 7.13 5.40 14.74
N VAL A 102 6.68 4.41 15.51
CA VAL A 102 5.48 4.55 16.35
C VAL A 102 5.81 5.27 17.66
N LYS A 103 6.99 5.03 18.21
CA LYS A 103 7.46 5.65 19.46
C LYS A 103 7.89 7.11 19.27
N GLU A 104 8.74 7.35 18.27
CA GLU A 104 9.44 8.61 18.06
C GLU A 104 8.79 9.50 16.99
N GLY A 105 7.92 8.90 16.17
CA GLY A 105 7.34 9.55 14.99
C GLY A 105 8.29 9.57 13.80
N GLU A 106 7.70 9.70 12.60
CA GLU A 106 8.48 9.76 11.35
C GLU A 106 8.91 11.19 10.98
N ARG A 107 8.40 12.19 11.69
CA ARG A 107 8.71 13.62 11.52
C ARG A 107 8.47 14.16 10.09
N PHE A 108 7.51 13.59 9.36
CA PHE A 108 7.07 14.15 8.09
C PHE A 108 6.34 15.50 8.28
N PHE A 109 5.75 15.70 9.45
CA PHE A 109 5.09 16.93 9.85
C PHE A 109 5.73 17.49 11.12
N CYS A 110 5.81 18.81 11.26
CA CYS A 110 6.39 19.47 12.41
C CYS A 110 5.58 19.29 13.70
N ASP A 111 4.26 19.06 13.57
CA ASP A 111 3.40 18.72 14.71
C ASP A 111 2.19 17.86 14.29
N SER A 112 1.53 17.27 15.28
CA SER A 112 0.41 16.37 15.06
C SER A 112 -0.88 17.08 14.59
N ASN A 113 -1.05 18.37 14.86
CA ASN A 113 -2.21 19.12 14.40
C ASN A 113 -2.15 19.37 12.90
N ILE A 114 -0.96 19.66 12.38
CA ILE A 114 -0.72 19.79 10.94
C ILE A 114 -0.93 18.45 10.26
N ALA A 115 -0.40 17.37 10.81
CA ALA A 115 -0.60 16.02 10.29
C ALA A 115 -2.09 15.61 10.31
N MET A 116 -2.83 16.01 11.36
CA MET A 116 -4.26 15.76 11.44
C MET A 116 -5.04 16.53 10.39
N LYS A 117 -4.74 17.83 10.20
CA LYS A 117 -5.36 18.64 9.14
C LYS A 117 -5.10 18.07 7.75
N TRP A 118 -3.86 17.65 7.48
CA TRP A 118 -3.51 16.98 6.24
C TRP A 118 -4.38 15.73 6.02
N ARG A 119 -4.48 14.86 7.03
CA ARG A 119 -5.30 13.66 6.97
C ARG A 119 -6.77 13.97 6.71
N GLN A 120 -7.34 14.95 7.41
CA GLN A 120 -8.76 15.36 7.27
C GLN A 120 -9.08 15.91 5.87
N ASN A 121 -8.10 16.47 5.18
CA ASN A 121 -8.24 17.02 3.83
C ASN A 121 -7.77 16.05 2.73
N MET A 122 -7.32 14.83 3.09
CA MET A 122 -6.93 13.84 2.11
C MET A 122 -8.16 13.31 1.37
N PRO A 123 -8.20 13.40 0.03
CA PRO A 123 -9.28 12.79 -0.72
C PRO A 123 -9.16 11.27 -0.68
N PHE A 124 -10.18 10.61 -0.20
CA PHE A 124 -10.32 9.17 -0.32
C PHE A 124 -11.21 8.84 -1.51
N SER A 125 -10.96 7.72 -2.15
CA SER A 125 -11.84 7.25 -3.21
C SER A 125 -13.17 6.80 -2.60
N ASP A 126 -14.27 7.38 -3.06
CA ASP A 126 -15.63 6.93 -2.73
C ASP A 126 -15.96 5.58 -3.40
N LYS A 127 -15.14 5.17 -4.36
CA LYS A 127 -15.26 3.90 -5.06
C LYS A 127 -14.24 2.94 -4.48
N ALA A 128 -14.67 2.14 -3.51
CA ALA A 128 -13.89 0.98 -3.10
C ALA A 128 -13.84 -0.03 -4.25
N TYR A 129 -12.65 -0.34 -4.71
CA TYR A 129 -12.46 -1.46 -5.62
C TYR A 129 -12.37 -2.75 -4.80
N PRO A 130 -13.08 -3.82 -5.20
CA PRO A 130 -13.10 -5.05 -4.42
C PRO A 130 -11.73 -5.75 -4.40
N ARG A 131 -10.90 -5.52 -5.41
CA ARG A 131 -9.59 -6.15 -5.55
C ARG A 131 -8.66 -5.32 -6.40
N ILE A 132 -7.36 -5.39 -6.11
CA ILE A 132 -6.29 -4.97 -7.02
C ILE A 132 -5.47 -6.18 -7.42
N VAL A 133 -5.01 -6.16 -8.68
CA VAL A 133 -4.08 -7.15 -9.22
C VAL A 133 -2.85 -6.42 -9.73
N PHE A 134 -1.69 -6.93 -9.36
CA PHE A 134 -0.39 -6.51 -9.87
C PHE A 134 0.12 -7.61 -10.79
N ALA A 135 0.48 -7.26 -12.01
CA ALA A 135 1.02 -8.20 -12.96
C ALA A 135 2.20 -7.60 -13.74
N PRO A 136 3.23 -8.39 -14.05
CA PRO A 136 4.29 -7.95 -14.94
C PRO A 136 3.73 -7.67 -16.33
N LEU A 137 4.28 -6.69 -17.04
CA LEU A 137 3.76 -6.31 -18.36
C LEU A 137 3.81 -7.45 -19.38
N SER A 138 4.74 -8.39 -19.24
CA SER A 138 4.85 -9.58 -20.13
C SER A 138 3.68 -10.55 -19.98
N ARG A 139 2.90 -10.47 -18.90
CA ARG A 139 1.76 -11.36 -18.59
C ARG A 139 0.38 -10.69 -18.79
N TRP A 140 0.37 -9.57 -19.51
CA TRP A 140 -0.86 -8.82 -19.87
C TRP A 140 -1.45 -9.26 -21.19
#